data_379a6430e2a4b091e409afc7edae3c6b
#
_entry.id   379a6430e2a4b091e409afc7edae3c6b
#
_cell.length_a   1.000
_cell.length_b   1.000
_cell.length_c   1.000
_cell.angle_alpha   90.00
_cell.angle_beta   90.00
_cell.angle_gamma   90.00
#
_symmetry.space_group_name_H-M   'P 1'
#
loop_
_entity.id
_entity.type
_entity.pdbx_description
1 polymer ?
#
loop_
_entity_poly.entity_id
_entity_poly.type
_entity_poly.pdbx_seq_one_letter_code
_entity_poly.pdbx_strand_id
1 'polypeptide(L)'
;MGRSMHFAIHAIDRNDAGDLRLQTRPNHLKYLEDFEILYAGPLLDENQDMCGSLIVFEADDLEDAKKIASDDPYAKAGLFSQVHVTGYKPAIGPK
;
A
#
# COMPACT_ATOMS: atom_id res chain seq x y z
N MET A 1 -23.59 11.90 5.98
CA MET A 1 -23.19 10.58 5.68
C MET A 1 -22.14 10.55 4.57
N GLY A 2 -20.95 10.22 4.92
CA GLY A 2 -19.88 10.16 3.95
C GLY A 2 -19.96 8.91 3.10
N ARG A 3 -19.46 8.98 1.91
CA ARG A 3 -19.21 7.83 1.09
C ARG A 3 -17.76 7.58 1.05
N SER A 4 -17.36 6.38 1.41
CA SER A 4 -16.00 5.98 1.21
C SER A 4 -15.73 5.87 -0.28
N MET A 5 -14.52 6.20 -0.64
CA MET A 5 -14.02 6.07 -2.00
C MET A 5 -12.89 5.07 -1.99
N HIS A 6 -12.63 4.46 -3.14
CA HIS A 6 -11.50 3.55 -3.24
C HIS A 6 -10.27 4.29 -3.75
N PHE A 7 -9.13 3.88 -3.25
CA PHE A 7 -7.82 4.43 -3.63
C PHE A 7 -6.84 3.29 -3.82
N ALA A 8 -5.85 3.52 -4.64
CA ALA A 8 -4.79 2.56 -4.88
C ALA A 8 -3.46 3.19 -4.50
N ILE A 9 -2.65 2.42 -3.76
CA ILE A 9 -1.27 2.76 -3.49
C ILE A 9 -0.42 1.83 -4.34
N HIS A 10 0.48 2.42 -5.13
CA HIS A 10 1.48 1.68 -5.90
C HIS A 10 2.84 2.19 -5.41
N ALA A 11 3.59 1.34 -4.74
CA ALA A 11 4.85 1.71 -4.12
C ALA A 11 5.98 0.81 -4.60
N ILE A 12 7.13 1.39 -4.84
CA ILE A 12 8.32 0.68 -5.32
C ILE A 12 9.40 0.76 -4.25
N ASP A 13 10.00 -0.38 -3.91
CA ASP A 13 11.05 -0.45 -2.90
C ASP A 13 12.33 0.19 -3.42
N ARG A 14 13.16 0.69 -2.48
CA ARG A 14 14.53 1.12 -2.80
C ARG A 14 15.36 -0.10 -3.21
N ASN A 15 16.25 0.11 -4.15
CA ASN A 15 17.13 -0.98 -4.63
C ASN A 15 18.03 -1.51 -3.54
N ASP A 16 18.36 -0.68 -2.54
CA ASP A 16 19.32 -1.00 -1.48
C ASP A 16 18.63 -1.35 -0.16
N ALA A 17 17.37 -1.78 -0.20
CA ALA A 17 16.59 -2.02 1.02
C ALA A 17 16.99 -3.31 1.76
N GLY A 18 17.63 -4.26 1.07
CA GLY A 18 18.04 -5.52 1.70
C GLY A 18 16.83 -6.26 2.28
N ASP A 19 16.91 -6.63 3.56
CA ASP A 19 15.84 -7.38 4.25
C ASP A 19 14.78 -6.49 4.89
N LEU A 20 14.80 -5.19 4.64
CA LEU A 20 13.93 -4.26 5.35
C LEU A 20 12.45 -4.61 5.17
N ARG A 21 12.04 -5.03 3.98
CA ARG A 21 10.65 -5.42 3.74
C ARG A 21 10.23 -6.59 4.63
N LEU A 22 11.06 -7.64 4.70
CA LEU A 22 10.73 -8.81 5.50
C LEU A 22 10.71 -8.48 7.00
N GLN A 23 11.63 -7.65 7.45
CA GLN A 23 11.72 -7.24 8.85
C GLN A 23 10.52 -6.39 9.27
N THR A 24 10.01 -5.57 8.38
CA THR A 24 8.92 -4.63 8.67
C THR A 24 7.53 -5.24 8.41
N ARG A 25 7.47 -6.33 7.65
CA ARG A 25 6.21 -6.90 7.19
C ARG A 25 5.20 -7.18 8.30
N PRO A 26 5.57 -7.76 9.45
CA PRO A 26 4.57 -8.01 10.50
C PRO A 26 3.87 -6.73 10.95
N ASN A 27 4.61 -5.64 11.11
CA ASN A 27 4.03 -4.36 11.51
C ASN A 27 3.12 -3.78 10.43
N HIS A 28 3.54 -3.93 9.16
CA HIS A 28 2.74 -3.48 8.02
C HIS A 28 1.40 -4.21 7.96
N LEU A 29 1.40 -5.53 8.09
CA LEU A 29 0.18 -6.31 8.04
C LEU A 29 -0.76 -5.97 9.19
N LYS A 30 -0.20 -5.74 10.37
CA LYS A 30 -1.00 -5.33 11.53
C LYS A 30 -1.62 -3.95 11.32
N TYR A 31 -0.86 -3.03 10.76
CA TYR A 31 -1.35 -1.69 10.44
C TYR A 31 -2.55 -1.74 9.50
N LEU A 32 -2.49 -2.59 8.47
CA LEU A 32 -3.56 -2.69 7.48
C LEU A 32 -4.86 -3.24 8.06
N GLU A 33 -4.82 -3.93 9.20
CA GLU A 33 -6.02 -4.46 9.83
C GLU A 33 -7.02 -3.37 10.24
N ASP A 34 -6.55 -2.14 10.40
CA ASP A 34 -7.41 -1.03 10.83
C ASP A 34 -8.19 -0.39 9.67
N PHE A 35 -8.01 -0.87 8.45
CA PHE A 35 -8.60 -0.24 7.27
C PHE A 35 -9.44 -1.23 6.47
N GLU A 36 -10.34 -0.70 5.65
CA GLU A 36 -11.14 -1.51 4.72
C GLU A 36 -10.31 -1.77 3.47
N ILE A 37 -9.63 -2.89 3.46
CA ILE A 37 -8.75 -3.27 2.35
C ILE A 37 -9.53 -4.14 1.38
N LEU A 38 -9.58 -3.74 0.11
CA LEU A 38 -10.18 -4.57 -0.93
C LEU A 38 -9.24 -5.72 -1.28
N TYR A 39 -7.99 -5.40 -1.55
CA TYR A 39 -6.91 -6.38 -1.64
C TYR A 39 -5.58 -5.66 -1.53
N ALA A 40 -4.56 -6.41 -1.16
CA ALA A 40 -3.21 -5.89 -0.99
C ALA A 40 -2.21 -7.02 -1.17
N GLY A 41 -1.03 -6.68 -1.65
CA GLY A 41 0.03 -7.66 -1.79
C GLY A 41 1.30 -7.04 -2.33
N PRO A 42 2.38 -7.82 -2.31
CA PRO A 42 3.63 -7.33 -2.87
C PRO A 42 3.63 -7.38 -4.39
N LEU A 43 4.34 -6.43 -5.00
CA LEU A 43 4.67 -6.48 -6.41
C LEU A 43 5.91 -7.35 -6.57
N LEU A 44 5.99 -8.06 -7.67
CA LEU A 44 7.09 -8.98 -7.94
C LEU A 44 7.87 -8.52 -9.17
N ASP A 45 9.19 -8.66 -9.12
CA ASP A 45 10.03 -8.39 -10.28
C ASP A 45 10.11 -9.61 -11.20
N GLU A 46 10.96 -9.55 -12.21
CA GLU A 46 11.10 -10.63 -13.19
C GLU A 46 11.55 -11.95 -12.55
N ASN A 47 12.24 -11.87 -11.41
CA ASN A 47 12.75 -13.04 -10.70
C ASN A 47 11.79 -13.54 -9.64
N GLN A 48 10.58 -12.99 -9.58
CA GLN A 48 9.55 -13.31 -8.57
C GLN A 48 9.94 -12.83 -7.16
N ASP A 49 10.85 -11.89 -7.06
CA ASP A 49 11.22 -11.29 -5.78
C ASP A 49 10.35 -10.07 -5.51
N MET A 50 10.00 -9.87 -4.25
CA MET A 50 9.17 -8.73 -3.85
C MET A 50 9.91 -7.43 -4.08
N CYS A 51 9.30 -6.51 -4.81
CA CYS A 51 9.94 -5.23 -5.17
C CYS A 51 9.06 -4.02 -4.91
N GLY A 52 7.91 -4.22 -4.30
CA GLY A 52 6.98 -3.12 -4.05
C GLY A 52 5.69 -3.61 -3.41
N SER A 53 4.69 -2.75 -3.39
CA SER A 53 3.37 -3.05 -2.83
C SER A 53 2.28 -2.45 -3.68
N LEU A 54 1.17 -3.18 -3.77
CA LEU A 54 -0.07 -2.65 -4.30
C LEU A 54 -1.13 -2.81 -3.20
N ILE A 55 -1.82 -1.72 -2.87
CA ILE A 55 -2.88 -1.75 -1.86
C ILE A 55 -4.07 -1.01 -2.43
N VAL A 56 -5.23 -1.67 -2.46
CA VAL A 56 -6.49 -1.03 -2.86
C VAL A 56 -7.41 -1.05 -1.65
N PHE A 57 -7.89 0.13 -1.25
CA PHE A 57 -8.56 0.30 0.03
C PHE A 57 -9.54 1.47 -0.01
N GLU A 58 -10.37 1.56 1.03
CA GLU A 58 -11.32 2.65 1.16
C GLU A 58 -10.78 3.74 2.08
N ALA A 59 -11.02 4.98 1.71
CA ALA A 59 -10.72 6.15 2.53
C ALA A 59 -11.73 7.24 2.22
N ASP A 60 -11.78 8.27 3.06
CA ASP A 60 -12.76 9.33 2.93
C ASP A 60 -12.46 10.23 1.73
N ASP A 61 -11.19 10.52 1.50
CA ASP A 61 -10.75 11.37 0.40
C ASP A 61 -9.28 11.11 0.11
N LEU A 62 -8.75 11.81 -0.90
CA LEU A 62 -7.36 11.62 -1.32
C LEU A 62 -6.37 12.00 -0.23
N GLU A 63 -6.64 13.06 0.52
CA GLU A 63 -5.74 13.48 1.61
C GLU A 63 -5.64 12.40 2.69
N ASP A 64 -6.78 11.81 3.04
CA ASP A 64 -6.81 10.71 4.00
C ASP A 64 -6.03 9.49 3.45
N ALA A 65 -6.23 9.18 2.17
CA ALA A 65 -5.52 8.06 1.54
C ALA A 65 -4.00 8.29 1.54
N LYS A 66 -3.56 9.51 1.29
CA LYS A 66 -2.12 9.85 1.33
C LYS A 66 -1.56 9.73 2.74
N LYS A 67 -2.34 10.13 3.74
CA LYS A 67 -1.93 9.99 5.13
C LYS A 67 -1.79 8.53 5.52
N ILE A 68 -2.74 7.71 5.12
CA ILE A 68 -2.70 6.27 5.38
C ILE A 68 -1.44 5.67 4.74
N ALA A 69 -1.11 6.07 3.52
CA ALA A 69 0.09 5.60 2.84
C ALA A 69 1.37 6.02 3.59
N SER A 70 1.44 7.27 4.05
CA SER A 70 2.64 7.78 4.72
C SER A 70 2.82 7.23 6.13
N ASP A 71 1.76 6.81 6.78
CA ASP A 71 1.80 6.24 8.13
C ASP A 71 2.05 4.73 8.15
N ASP A 72 2.04 4.07 6.99
CA ASP A 72 2.34 2.66 6.88
C ASP A 72 3.77 2.40 7.40
N PRO A 73 3.96 1.38 8.25
CA PRO A 73 5.30 1.03 8.74
C PRO A 73 6.35 0.87 7.64
N TYR A 74 5.99 0.38 6.47
CA TYR A 74 6.93 0.32 5.34
C TYR A 74 7.42 1.72 4.95
N ALA A 75 6.49 2.68 4.86
CA ALA A 75 6.86 4.04 4.49
C ALA A 75 7.71 4.69 5.58
N LYS A 76 7.32 4.50 6.85
CA LYS A 76 8.07 5.06 7.97
C LYS A 76 9.47 4.48 8.10
N ALA A 77 9.65 3.23 7.71
CA ALA A 77 10.96 2.59 7.73
C ALA A 77 11.85 3.03 6.56
N GLY A 78 11.29 3.79 5.62
CA GLY A 78 12.06 4.26 4.47
C GLY A 78 12.26 3.19 3.41
N LEU A 79 11.34 2.24 3.32
CA LEU A 79 11.46 1.14 2.36
C LEU A 79 11.30 1.60 0.91
N PHE A 80 10.41 2.58 0.67
CA PHE A 80 10.01 2.92 -0.70
C PHE A 80 10.86 4.00 -1.33
N SER A 81 11.18 3.83 -2.62
CA SER A 81 11.77 4.89 -3.43
C SER A 81 10.70 5.75 -4.08
N GLN A 82 9.52 5.18 -4.34
CA GLN A 82 8.39 5.87 -4.96
C GLN A 82 7.11 5.39 -4.34
N VAL A 83 6.17 6.31 -4.13
CA VAL A 83 4.81 5.99 -3.67
C VAL A 83 3.84 6.83 -4.48
N HIS A 84 2.90 6.17 -5.13
CA HIS A 84 1.82 6.83 -5.86
C HIS A 84 0.50 6.48 -5.22
N VAL A 85 -0.31 7.49 -4.93
CA VAL A 85 -1.65 7.30 -4.35
C VAL A 85 -2.63 7.94 -5.32
N THR A 86 -3.56 7.15 -5.84
CA THR A 86 -4.55 7.63 -6.79
C THR A 86 -5.94 7.14 -6.43
N GLY A 87 -6.95 7.88 -6.88
CA GLY A 87 -8.31 7.37 -6.80
C GLY A 87 -8.46 6.15 -7.68
N TYR A 88 -9.34 5.25 -7.28
CA TYR A 88 -9.56 4.00 -7.99
C TYR A 88 -11.06 3.69 -7.97
N LYS A 89 -11.58 3.26 -9.10
CA LYS A 89 -12.97 2.86 -9.20
C LYS A 89 -13.03 1.37 -9.59
N PRO A 90 -13.48 0.50 -8.67
CA PRO A 90 -13.62 -0.91 -9.01
C PRO A 90 -14.66 -1.08 -10.11
N ALA A 91 -14.28 -1.68 -11.21
CA ALA A 91 -15.17 -1.92 -12.33
C ALA A 91 -15.42 -3.41 -12.54
N ILE A 92 -14.37 -4.19 -12.43
CA ILE A 92 -14.40 -5.65 -12.61
C ILE A 92 -13.64 -6.28 -11.46
N GLY A 93 -14.15 -7.36 -10.91
CA GLY A 93 -13.51 -8.06 -9.80
C GLY A 93 -14.21 -7.76 -8.48
N PRO A 94 -13.51 -7.90 -7.36
CA PRO A 94 -14.13 -7.63 -6.05
C PRO A 94 -14.56 -6.16 -5.94
N LYS A 95 -15.71 -5.93 -5.33
CA LYS A 95 -16.28 -4.59 -5.19
C LYS A 95 -16.80 -4.37 -3.80
#